data_d4681158ea1ad78290cfe28eb02e1554
#
_entry.id   d4681158ea1ad78290cfe28eb02e1554
#
_cell.length_a   1.000
_cell.length_b   1.000
_cell.length_c   1.000
_cell.angle_alpha   90.00
_cell.angle_beta   90.00
_cell.angle_gamma   90.00
#
_symmetry.space_group_name_H-M   'P 1'
#
loop_
_entity.id
_entity.type
_entity.pdbx_description
1 polymer ?
#
loop_
_entity_poly.entity_id
_entity_poly.type
_entity_poly.pdbx_seq_one_letter_code
_entity_poly.pdbx_strand_id
1 'polypeptide(L)'
;MDGLLAIAIDPSYISKSGKKTPHIGTFWSGCASSMKHGLEIMGLALVDVYANSCMMLRAHQTPSTGELKQRNMTLVQHYIAVIKRYKKDLLKVTDIVVAGAFFSIRPFVDGIKEYGSHLVSRFSSEGRPDSRGAGTCHTPSQRKCHSQRNIN
;
A
#
# COMPACT_ATOMS: atom_id res chain seq x y z
N MET A 1 26.95 -8.21 -8.87
CA MET A 1 26.27 -6.90 -8.76
C MET A 1 25.09 -7.10 -7.83
N ASP A 2 25.26 -6.66 -6.59
CA ASP A 2 24.22 -6.84 -5.58
C ASP A 2 23.19 -5.74 -5.76
N GLY A 3 22.09 -6.05 -6.45
CA GLY A 3 20.97 -5.15 -6.64
C GLY A 3 20.27 -4.88 -5.30
N LEU A 4 19.87 -3.64 -5.02
CA LEU A 4 18.99 -3.34 -3.88
C LEU A 4 17.56 -3.71 -4.29
N LEU A 5 17.09 -4.85 -3.81
CA LEU A 5 15.75 -5.35 -4.08
C LEU A 5 14.80 -5.01 -2.94
N ALA A 6 13.57 -4.68 -3.28
CA ALA A 6 12.51 -4.44 -2.31
C ALA A 6 11.16 -4.98 -2.80
N ILE A 7 10.29 -5.37 -1.88
CA ILE A 7 8.90 -5.72 -2.18
C ILE A 7 8.03 -4.48 -2.01
N ALA A 8 7.48 -3.98 -3.10
CA ALA A 8 6.52 -2.88 -3.06
C ALA A 8 5.09 -3.40 -2.88
N ILE A 9 4.32 -2.68 -2.06
CA ILE A 9 2.91 -2.95 -1.78
C ILE A 9 2.11 -1.71 -2.13
N ASP A 10 1.11 -1.88 -2.99
CA ASP A 10 0.21 -0.78 -3.35
C ASP A 10 -1.22 -1.27 -3.59
N PRO A 11 -2.18 -0.91 -2.72
CA PRO A 11 -3.60 -1.08 -2.99
C PRO A 11 -4.08 0.00 -3.95
N SER A 12 -4.64 -0.41 -5.07
CA SER A 12 -5.14 0.50 -6.10
C SER A 12 -6.64 0.35 -6.27
N TYR A 13 -7.37 1.47 -6.20
CA TYR A 13 -8.80 1.53 -6.45
C TYR A 13 -9.13 1.42 -7.94
N ILE A 14 -10.15 0.63 -8.26
CA ILE A 14 -10.70 0.48 -9.61
C ILE A 14 -12.18 0.81 -9.57
N SER A 15 -12.60 1.82 -10.35
CA SER A 15 -14.02 2.15 -10.49
C SER A 15 -14.79 1.01 -11.13
N LYS A 16 -15.84 0.56 -10.49
CA LYS A 16 -16.71 -0.51 -10.98
C LYS A 16 -18.16 -0.26 -10.56
N SER A 17 -19.04 -0.25 -11.53
CA SER A 17 -20.49 -0.20 -11.32
C SER A 17 -21.09 -1.61 -11.30
N GLY A 18 -22.28 -1.74 -10.69
CA GLY A 18 -23.01 -3.00 -10.59
C GLY A 18 -22.84 -3.68 -9.23
N LYS A 19 -23.61 -4.75 -9.00
CA LYS A 19 -23.68 -5.45 -7.71
C LYS A 19 -23.22 -6.90 -7.76
N LYS A 20 -22.95 -7.44 -8.95
CA LYS A 20 -22.65 -8.86 -9.17
C LYS A 20 -21.17 -9.21 -9.12
N THR A 21 -20.28 -8.20 -9.11
CA THR A 21 -18.84 -8.46 -9.05
C THR A 21 -18.45 -8.88 -7.63
N PRO A 22 -17.73 -10.00 -7.45
CA PRO A 22 -17.25 -10.41 -6.14
C PRO A 22 -16.42 -9.30 -5.48
N HIS A 23 -16.50 -9.18 -4.16
CA HIS A 23 -15.73 -8.23 -3.33
C HIS A 23 -15.98 -6.75 -3.68
N ILE A 24 -17.03 -6.43 -4.45
CA ILE A 24 -17.37 -5.03 -4.72
C ILE A 24 -17.76 -4.33 -3.42
N GLY A 25 -17.29 -3.11 -3.23
CA GLY A 25 -17.48 -2.38 -1.98
C GLY A 25 -17.15 -0.90 -2.11
N THR A 26 -16.92 -0.26 -0.99
CA THR A 26 -16.51 1.13 -0.93
C THR A 26 -15.05 1.18 -0.45
N PHE A 27 -14.19 1.76 -1.28
CA PHE A 27 -12.75 1.84 -1.06
C PHE A 27 -12.25 3.28 -1.24
N TRP A 28 -11.08 3.56 -0.69
CA TRP A 28 -10.45 4.86 -0.86
C TRP A 28 -9.92 5.04 -2.29
N SER A 29 -10.30 6.13 -2.92
CA SER A 29 -9.78 6.53 -4.23
C SER A 29 -8.82 7.70 -4.08
N GLY A 30 -7.53 7.50 -4.30
CA GLY A 30 -6.51 8.55 -4.24
C GLY A 30 -6.76 9.68 -5.24
N CYS A 31 -7.24 9.36 -6.45
CA CYS A 31 -7.57 10.36 -7.47
C CYS A 31 -8.75 11.24 -7.09
N ALA A 32 -9.74 10.70 -6.36
CA ALA A 32 -10.93 11.43 -5.94
C ALA A 32 -10.81 11.97 -4.52
N SER A 33 -9.75 11.63 -3.79
CA SER A 33 -9.56 11.94 -2.36
C SER A 33 -10.80 11.65 -1.51
N SER A 34 -11.48 10.54 -1.81
CA SER A 34 -12.73 10.15 -1.16
C SER A 34 -13.03 8.66 -1.31
N MET A 35 -13.96 8.17 -0.48
CA MET A 35 -14.47 6.80 -0.60
C MET A 35 -15.36 6.66 -1.82
N LYS A 36 -15.09 5.67 -2.65
CA LYS A 36 -15.83 5.40 -3.89
C LYS A 36 -16.25 3.93 -3.97
N HIS A 37 -17.39 3.71 -4.63
CA HIS A 37 -17.89 2.36 -4.91
C HIS A 37 -17.08 1.74 -6.05
N GLY A 38 -16.60 0.50 -5.86
CA GLY A 38 -15.77 -0.18 -6.85
C GLY A 38 -15.04 -1.38 -6.27
N LEU A 39 -13.85 -1.60 -6.74
CA LEU A 39 -12.94 -2.67 -6.33
C LEU A 39 -11.63 -2.08 -5.83
N GLU A 40 -10.91 -2.85 -5.05
CA GLU A 40 -9.52 -2.57 -4.72
C GLU A 40 -8.67 -3.79 -5.01
N ILE A 41 -7.55 -3.58 -5.67
CA ILE A 41 -6.56 -4.60 -5.97
C ILE A 41 -5.26 -4.24 -5.23
N MET A 42 -4.83 -5.09 -4.32
CA MET A 42 -3.53 -4.98 -3.68
C MET A 42 -2.47 -5.64 -4.56
N GLY A 43 -1.54 -4.85 -5.06
CA GLY A 43 -0.37 -5.30 -5.82
C GLY A 43 0.80 -5.64 -4.90
N LEU A 44 1.52 -6.72 -5.24
CA LEU A 44 2.85 -7.03 -4.72
C LEU A 44 3.81 -7.03 -5.90
N ALA A 45 4.82 -6.19 -5.86
CA ALA A 45 5.83 -6.08 -6.92
C ALA A 45 7.24 -6.19 -6.35
N LEU A 46 8.14 -6.78 -7.10
CA LEU A 46 9.58 -6.73 -6.85
C LEU A 46 10.14 -5.49 -7.55
N VAL A 47 10.87 -4.69 -6.79
CA VAL A 47 11.53 -3.48 -7.28
C VAL A 47 13.04 -3.68 -7.19
N ASP A 48 13.74 -3.45 -8.29
CA ASP A 48 15.18 -3.31 -8.32
C ASP A 48 15.52 -1.82 -8.40
N VAL A 49 16.09 -1.29 -7.31
CA VAL A 49 16.36 0.14 -7.16
C VAL A 49 17.49 0.58 -8.08
N TYR A 50 18.52 -0.26 -8.27
CA TYR A 50 19.67 0.09 -9.12
C TYR A 50 19.33 -0.05 -10.60
N ALA A 51 18.60 -1.08 -10.98
CA ALA A 51 18.18 -1.26 -12.37
C ALA A 51 17.00 -0.34 -12.74
N ASN A 52 16.43 0.40 -11.79
CA ASN A 52 15.24 1.24 -11.97
C ASN A 52 14.11 0.48 -12.67
N SER A 53 13.88 -0.75 -12.25
CA SER A 53 12.90 -1.66 -12.83
C SER A 53 11.99 -2.28 -11.78
N CYS A 54 10.82 -2.71 -12.19
CA CYS A 54 9.91 -3.43 -11.31
C CYS A 54 9.16 -4.53 -12.06
N MET A 55 8.81 -5.57 -11.31
CA MET A 55 8.02 -6.69 -11.81
C MET A 55 6.87 -6.99 -10.87
N MET A 56 5.65 -7.03 -11.41
CA MET A 56 4.48 -7.46 -10.63
C MET A 56 4.58 -8.95 -10.31
N LEU A 57 4.55 -9.28 -9.03
CA LEU A 57 4.59 -10.66 -8.55
C LEU A 57 3.19 -11.24 -8.36
N ARG A 58 2.30 -10.47 -7.73
CA ARG A 58 0.94 -10.91 -7.39
C ARG A 58 -0.01 -9.71 -7.35
N ALA A 59 -1.27 -10.00 -7.63
CA ALA A 59 -2.38 -9.08 -7.45
C ALA A 59 -3.49 -9.80 -6.65
N HIS A 60 -3.99 -9.15 -5.60
CA HIS A 60 -5.05 -9.67 -4.76
C HIS A 60 -6.20 -8.70 -4.69
N GLN A 61 -7.39 -9.18 -4.98
CA GLN A 61 -8.59 -8.39 -4.76
C GLN A 61 -8.87 -8.29 -3.26
N THR A 62 -9.04 -7.06 -2.77
CA THR A 62 -9.36 -6.79 -1.37
C THR A 62 -10.84 -7.10 -1.13
N PRO A 63 -11.19 -7.88 -0.10
CA PRO A 63 -12.58 -8.09 0.27
C PRO A 63 -13.28 -6.79 0.68
N SER A 64 -14.58 -6.70 0.43
CA SER A 64 -15.37 -5.56 0.88
C SER A 64 -15.36 -5.41 2.41
N THR A 65 -15.66 -4.22 2.91
CA THR A 65 -15.75 -3.97 4.35
C THR A 65 -16.73 -4.90 5.06
N GLY A 66 -17.84 -5.27 4.40
CA GLY A 66 -18.80 -6.22 4.92
C GLY A 66 -18.22 -7.63 5.09
N GLU A 67 -17.49 -8.11 4.08
CA GLU A 67 -16.82 -9.42 4.12
C GLU A 67 -15.69 -9.46 5.16
N LEU A 68 -14.95 -8.37 5.30
CA LEU A 68 -13.90 -8.27 6.34
C LEU A 68 -14.51 -8.34 7.74
N LYS A 69 -15.65 -7.66 7.98
CA LYS A 69 -16.38 -7.74 9.25
C LYS A 69 -16.88 -9.16 9.55
N GLN A 70 -17.43 -9.87 8.55
CA GLN A 70 -17.84 -11.27 8.70
C GLN A 70 -16.69 -12.19 9.09
N ARG A 71 -15.47 -11.88 8.62
CA ARG A 71 -14.24 -12.62 8.94
C ARG A 71 -13.59 -12.15 10.25
N ASN A 72 -14.19 -11.19 10.95
CA ASN A 72 -13.65 -10.54 12.14
C ASN A 72 -12.22 -10.01 11.93
N MET A 73 -11.98 -9.39 10.77
CA MET A 73 -10.68 -8.95 10.30
C MET A 73 -10.73 -7.47 9.89
N THR A 74 -9.69 -6.72 10.24
CA THR A 74 -9.49 -5.36 9.77
C THR A 74 -8.82 -5.38 8.38
N LEU A 75 -8.93 -4.27 7.63
CA LEU A 75 -8.26 -4.11 6.35
C LEU A 75 -6.74 -4.28 6.47
N VAL A 76 -6.15 -3.69 7.50
CA VAL A 76 -4.70 -3.80 7.78
C VAL A 76 -4.28 -5.24 8.05
N GLN A 77 -5.07 -5.98 8.84
CA GLN A 77 -4.82 -7.41 9.08
C GLN A 77 -4.93 -8.24 7.81
N HIS A 78 -5.86 -7.87 6.91
CA HIS A 78 -5.97 -8.52 5.61
C HIS A 78 -4.68 -8.33 4.78
N TYR A 79 -4.16 -7.10 4.68
CA TYR A 79 -2.92 -6.84 3.95
C TYR A 79 -1.73 -7.60 4.54
N ILE A 80 -1.60 -7.61 5.87
CA ILE A 80 -0.57 -8.40 6.55
C ILE A 80 -0.73 -9.90 6.24
N ALA A 81 -1.95 -10.42 6.27
CA ALA A 81 -2.22 -11.84 5.97
C ALA A 81 -1.84 -12.21 4.52
N VAL A 82 -2.09 -11.31 3.55
CA VAL A 82 -1.68 -11.51 2.16
C VAL A 82 -0.15 -11.60 2.06
N ILE A 83 0.58 -10.69 2.71
CA ILE A 83 2.04 -10.70 2.70
C ILE A 83 2.57 -11.99 3.38
N LYS A 84 2.02 -12.34 4.55
CA LYS A 84 2.39 -13.54 5.30
C LYS A 84 2.21 -14.83 4.48
N ARG A 85 1.24 -14.88 3.58
CA ARG A 85 1.03 -16.04 2.68
C ARG A 85 2.24 -16.34 1.81
N TYR A 86 2.96 -15.31 1.38
CA TYR A 86 4.13 -15.44 0.50
C TYR A 86 5.47 -15.30 1.22
N LYS A 87 5.46 -15.29 2.56
CA LYS A 87 6.63 -15.06 3.39
C LYS A 87 7.87 -15.84 2.94
N LYS A 88 7.72 -17.14 2.76
CA LYS A 88 8.86 -18.04 2.46
C LYS A 88 9.54 -17.68 1.14
N ASP A 89 8.77 -17.23 0.16
CA ASP A 89 9.30 -16.90 -1.17
C ASP A 89 9.86 -15.49 -1.20
N LEU A 90 9.19 -14.54 -0.56
CA LEU A 90 9.63 -13.13 -0.50
C LEU A 90 10.95 -12.99 0.27
N LEU A 91 11.10 -13.63 1.42
CA LEU A 91 12.32 -13.57 2.23
C LEU A 91 13.55 -14.23 1.57
N LYS A 92 13.36 -15.08 0.56
CA LYS A 92 14.48 -15.58 -0.26
C LYS A 92 15.07 -14.51 -1.16
N VAL A 93 14.30 -13.46 -1.44
CA VAL A 93 14.66 -12.39 -2.38
C VAL A 93 15.12 -11.15 -1.63
N THR A 94 14.33 -10.70 -0.67
CA THR A 94 14.64 -9.52 0.17
C THR A 94 13.78 -9.50 1.43
N ASP A 95 14.27 -8.86 2.47
CA ASP A 95 13.55 -8.56 3.71
C ASP A 95 13.02 -7.11 3.75
N ILE A 96 13.24 -6.32 2.69
CA ILE A 96 12.79 -4.93 2.60
C ILE A 96 11.39 -4.88 1.96
N VAL A 97 10.45 -4.27 2.69
CA VAL A 97 9.09 -3.98 2.21
C VAL A 97 8.92 -2.47 2.09
N VAL A 98 8.47 -2.02 0.93
CA VAL A 98 8.19 -0.61 0.65
C VAL A 98 6.68 -0.43 0.50
N ALA A 99 6.11 0.57 1.18
CA ALA A 99 4.69 0.85 1.13
C ALA A 99 4.39 2.36 1.21
N GLY A 100 3.20 2.75 0.75
CA GLY A 100 2.73 4.13 0.82
C GLY A 100 2.49 4.62 2.26
N ALA A 101 2.26 5.92 2.45
CA ALA A 101 2.11 6.56 3.76
C ALA A 101 0.96 5.97 4.63
N PHE A 102 -0.08 5.41 4.02
CA PHE A 102 -1.16 4.72 4.72
C PHE A 102 -0.66 3.58 5.62
N PHE A 103 0.44 2.94 5.24
CA PHE A 103 1.01 1.79 5.96
C PHE A 103 1.99 2.18 7.08
N SER A 104 2.25 3.47 7.32
CA SER A 104 3.09 3.94 8.43
C SER A 104 2.43 3.86 9.82
N ILE A 105 1.35 3.09 9.93
CA ILE A 105 0.61 2.87 11.17
C ILE A 105 1.18 1.70 11.97
N ARG A 106 1.18 1.84 13.29
CA ARG A 106 1.78 0.87 14.22
C ARG A 106 1.36 -0.58 13.99
N PRO A 107 0.06 -0.93 13.83
CA PRO A 107 -0.33 -2.32 13.62
C PRO A 107 0.28 -2.97 12.37
N PHE A 108 0.48 -2.18 11.30
CA PHE A 108 1.13 -2.69 10.10
C PHE A 108 2.64 -2.84 10.27
N VAL A 109 3.29 -1.84 10.87
CA VAL A 109 4.73 -1.88 11.19
C VAL A 109 5.07 -3.08 12.05
N ASP A 110 4.31 -3.29 13.13
CA ASP A 110 4.52 -4.43 14.05
C ASP A 110 4.30 -5.77 13.30
N GLY A 111 3.26 -5.87 12.47
CA GLY A 111 2.99 -7.07 11.66
C GLY A 111 4.10 -7.38 10.65
N ILE A 112 4.74 -6.38 10.04
CA ILE A 112 5.89 -6.57 9.14
C ILE A 112 7.14 -6.96 9.92
N LYS A 113 7.37 -6.39 11.10
CA LYS A 113 8.49 -6.79 11.98
C LYS A 113 8.38 -8.25 12.45
N GLU A 114 7.19 -8.68 12.89
CA GLU A 114 6.93 -10.09 13.23
C GLU A 114 7.16 -11.02 12.04
N TYR A 115 6.99 -10.51 10.85
CA TYR A 115 7.27 -11.21 9.62
C TYR A 115 8.78 -11.43 9.40
N GLY A 116 9.65 -10.66 10.06
CA GLY A 116 11.09 -10.65 9.89
C GLY A 116 11.56 -9.74 8.75
N SER A 117 10.77 -8.71 8.43
CA SER A 117 11.08 -7.75 7.37
C SER A 117 11.15 -6.33 7.90
N HIS A 118 11.79 -5.46 7.13
CA HIS A 118 11.94 -4.04 7.40
C HIS A 118 10.96 -3.23 6.53
N LEU A 119 10.17 -2.35 7.14
CA LEU A 119 9.26 -1.47 6.41
C LEU A 119 9.92 -0.13 6.10
N VAL A 120 9.92 0.23 4.83
CA VAL A 120 10.24 1.57 4.33
C VAL A 120 8.93 2.22 3.87
N SER A 121 8.53 3.31 4.52
CA SER A 121 7.29 4.02 4.21
C SER A 121 7.45 5.52 4.44
N ARG A 122 6.64 6.34 3.75
CA ARG A 122 6.54 7.76 4.06
C ARG A 122 5.71 7.96 5.32
N PHE A 123 6.09 8.91 6.16
CA PHE A 123 5.21 9.35 7.25
C PHE A 123 3.99 10.08 6.68
N SER A 124 2.80 9.72 7.19
CA SER A 124 1.59 10.51 6.96
C SER A 124 1.66 11.78 7.81
N SER A 125 1.43 12.94 7.19
CA SER A 125 1.36 14.21 7.92
C SER A 125 0.14 14.30 8.85
N GLU A 126 -0.82 13.40 8.73
CA GLU A 126 -2.05 13.34 9.55
C GLU A 126 -1.92 12.44 10.78
N GLY A 127 -0.89 11.60 10.85
CA GLY A 127 -0.58 10.77 12.00
C GLY A 127 0.52 11.38 12.84
N ARG A 128 0.23 12.34 13.73
CA ARG A 128 1.17 12.71 14.80
C ARG A 128 1.32 11.50 15.75
N PRO A 129 2.49 10.87 15.83
CA PRO A 129 2.85 10.20 17.08
C PRO A 129 3.01 11.30 18.12
N ASP A 130 2.53 11.01 19.33
CA ASP A 130 2.60 11.83 20.53
C ASP A 130 3.89 12.66 20.59
N SER A 131 3.72 13.97 20.77
CA SER A 131 4.76 15.00 20.72
C SER A 131 5.68 14.93 21.93
N ARG A 132 6.69 14.07 21.90
CA ARG A 132 7.90 14.21 22.72
C ARG A 132 9.13 13.81 21.91
N GLY A 133 9.66 14.77 21.14
CA GLY A 133 10.88 14.62 20.38
C GLY A 133 10.86 15.42 19.09
N ALA A 134 11.00 16.76 19.20
CA ALA A 134 11.02 17.66 18.06
C ALA A 134 12.30 17.52 17.24
N GLY A 135 12.16 17.14 15.98
CA GLY A 135 13.13 17.41 14.92
C GLY A 135 12.40 18.07 13.78
N THR A 136 12.61 19.36 13.59
CA THR A 136 12.08 20.16 12.48
C THR A 136 12.63 19.69 11.15
N CYS A 137 11.78 19.13 10.30
CA CYS A 137 12.12 18.86 8.91
C CYS A 137 11.36 19.83 8.01
N HIS A 138 12.06 20.71 7.30
CA HIS A 138 11.51 21.62 6.31
C HIS A 138 10.96 20.85 5.11
N THR A 139 9.70 21.08 4.77
CA THR A 139 9.04 20.57 3.56
C THR A 139 9.35 21.46 2.37
N PRO A 140 9.80 20.92 1.22
CA PRO A 140 9.79 21.66 -0.04
C PRO A 140 8.38 21.67 -0.64
N SER A 141 8.00 22.86 -1.09
CA SER A 141 6.79 23.27 -1.80
C SER A 141 6.27 22.27 -2.85
N GLN A 142 4.94 22.07 -2.82
CA GLN A 142 4.16 21.34 -3.80
C GLN A 142 4.29 21.94 -5.20
N ARG A 143 4.78 21.17 -6.17
CA ARG A 143 4.59 21.50 -7.59
C ARG A 143 3.23 20.98 -8.04
N LYS A 144 2.34 21.89 -8.43
CA LYS A 144 1.07 21.60 -9.08
C LYS A 144 1.35 20.94 -10.44
N CYS A 145 0.86 19.72 -10.65
CA CYS A 145 0.76 19.14 -11.99
C CYS A 145 -0.31 19.90 -12.78
N HIS A 146 0.10 20.73 -13.73
CA HIS A 146 -0.78 21.29 -14.75
C HIS A 146 -1.00 20.21 -15.83
N SER A 147 -2.21 19.68 -15.89
CA SER A 147 -2.69 18.90 -17.01
C SER A 147 -3.07 19.87 -18.14
N GLN A 148 -2.23 19.99 -19.14
CA GLN A 148 -2.64 20.56 -20.43
C GLN A 148 -3.21 19.43 -21.29
N ARG A 149 -4.54 19.44 -21.46
CA ARG A 149 -5.21 18.80 -22.59
C ARG A 149 -5.58 19.86 -23.60
N ASN A 150 -4.85 19.96 -24.65
CA ASN A 150 -5.31 20.50 -25.93
C ASN A 150 -5.16 19.42 -26.95
N ILE A 151 -6.27 18.94 -27.46
CA ILE A 151 -6.35 18.19 -28.73
C ILE A 151 -7.38 18.93 -29.57
N ASN A 152 -6.91 19.55 -30.61
CA ASN A 152 -7.71 19.90 -31.77
C ASN A 152 -8.02 18.64 -32.57
#